data_aca92592e220a2c2f235aa713b0eb713
#
_entry.id   aca92592e220a2c2f235aa713b0eb713
#
_cell.length_a   1.000
_cell.length_b   1.000
_cell.length_c   1.000
_cell.angle_alpha   90.00
_cell.angle_beta   90.00
_cell.angle_gamma   90.00
#
_symmetry.space_group_name_H-M   'P 1'
#
loop_
_entity.id
_entity.type
_entity.pdbx_description
1 polymer ?
#
loop_
_entity_poly.entity_id
_entity_poly.type
_entity_poly.pdbx_seq_one_letter_code
_entity_poly.pdbx_strand_id
1 'polypeptide(L)'
;MNILRSLILVVPILCVISCDSNSKKSSIAKVAVVFQEDSLKFTKSQKVFIRDVISKSEKEVRNFLPNLPDSIKVIVEAVDWDLDIVNGVTGRTETNHPPLVLVQISHNYKGGVIESVYQGIKATVFHEFHHLSRGWAIQDNKFSYGIPNAMVNEGLAVAFTEIYTGNINDVNSYPKEADRWVKEILALPLDADYAQWVMGEHPDGRTYIGYRTGNFLVRRAMKKSGKSILELSDLMPNEIIKLAGY
;
A
#
# COMPACT_ATOMS: atom_id res chain seq x y z
N MET A 1 -34.03 -48.30 -71.35
CA MET A 1 -33.60 -46.90 -71.21
C MET A 1 -34.18 -46.37 -69.89
N ASN A 2 -33.51 -46.70 -68.76
CA ASN A 2 -34.01 -46.40 -67.45
C ASN A 2 -33.06 -45.34 -66.82
N ILE A 3 -33.67 -44.16 -66.58
CA ILE A 3 -32.95 -43.03 -65.96
C ILE A 3 -33.17 -43.14 -64.44
N LEU A 4 -32.09 -43.46 -63.70
CA LEU A 4 -32.08 -43.50 -62.27
C LEU A 4 -31.86 -42.09 -61.74
N ARG A 5 -32.88 -41.54 -61.05
CA ARG A 5 -32.79 -40.24 -60.38
C ARG A 5 -32.24 -40.46 -58.96
N SER A 6 -31.01 -40.05 -58.71
CA SER A 6 -30.43 -39.96 -57.39
C SER A 6 -30.99 -38.79 -56.60
N LEU A 7 -31.63 -39.12 -55.48
CA LEU A 7 -32.16 -38.13 -54.51
C LEU A 7 -31.01 -37.79 -53.52
N ILE A 8 -30.52 -36.56 -53.58
CA ILE A 8 -29.50 -36.06 -52.62
C ILE A 8 -30.27 -35.50 -51.40
N LEU A 9 -30.13 -36.21 -50.27
CA LEU A 9 -30.69 -35.78 -48.99
C LEU A 9 -29.71 -34.79 -48.35
N VAL A 10 -30.07 -33.50 -48.31
CA VAL A 10 -29.33 -32.44 -47.60
C VAL A 10 -29.82 -32.44 -46.16
N VAL A 11 -28.93 -32.87 -45.24
CA VAL A 11 -29.18 -32.75 -43.79
C VAL A 11 -28.66 -31.41 -43.33
N PRO A 12 -29.47 -30.51 -42.77
CA PRO A 12 -28.96 -29.28 -42.16
C PRO A 12 -28.28 -29.59 -40.84
N ILE A 13 -26.97 -29.32 -40.76
CA ILE A 13 -26.24 -29.33 -39.49
C ILE A 13 -26.60 -28.04 -38.73
N LEU A 14 -27.44 -28.19 -37.68
CA LEU A 14 -27.66 -27.14 -36.69
C LEU A 14 -26.38 -27.01 -35.83
N CYS A 15 -25.56 -26.00 -36.09
CA CYS A 15 -24.54 -25.55 -35.15
C CYS A 15 -25.21 -24.88 -33.96
N VAL A 16 -25.32 -25.59 -32.85
CA VAL A 16 -25.67 -24.99 -31.55
C VAL A 16 -24.46 -24.23 -31.04
N ILE A 17 -24.42 -22.93 -31.26
CA ILE A 17 -23.43 -22.05 -30.63
C ILE A 17 -23.85 -21.93 -29.17
N SER A 18 -23.23 -22.73 -28.30
CA SER A 18 -23.30 -22.54 -26.85
C SER A 18 -22.47 -21.33 -26.51
N CYS A 19 -23.14 -20.19 -26.35
CA CYS A 19 -22.54 -19.01 -25.70
C CYS A 19 -22.43 -19.31 -24.20
N ASP A 20 -21.29 -19.83 -23.76
CA ASP A 20 -20.89 -19.78 -22.37
C ASP A 20 -20.67 -18.32 -21.98
N SER A 21 -21.72 -17.69 -21.51
CA SER A 21 -21.65 -16.40 -20.84
C SER A 21 -21.12 -16.62 -19.43
N ASN A 22 -19.82 -16.87 -19.30
CA ASN A 22 -19.09 -16.67 -18.05
C ASN A 22 -19.05 -15.16 -17.78
N SER A 23 -20.17 -14.59 -17.35
CA SER A 23 -20.19 -13.29 -16.74
C SER A 23 -19.42 -13.43 -15.41
N LYS A 24 -18.11 -13.13 -15.41
CA LYS A 24 -17.42 -12.75 -14.19
C LYS A 24 -18.26 -11.65 -13.58
N LYS A 25 -19.01 -11.96 -12.50
CA LYS A 25 -19.60 -10.95 -11.63
C LYS A 25 -18.44 -10.06 -11.24
N SER A 26 -18.34 -8.87 -11.82
CA SER A 26 -17.47 -7.82 -11.34
C SER A 26 -17.93 -7.54 -9.92
N SER A 27 -17.22 -8.09 -8.93
CA SER A 27 -17.39 -7.67 -7.55
C SER A 27 -17.02 -6.20 -7.53
N ILE A 28 -17.97 -5.32 -7.20
CA ILE A 28 -17.67 -3.89 -7.04
C ILE A 28 -16.70 -3.81 -5.88
N ALA A 29 -15.47 -3.45 -6.17
CA ALA A 29 -14.43 -3.24 -5.16
C ALA A 29 -14.97 -2.29 -4.08
N LYS A 30 -14.80 -2.64 -2.80
CA LYS A 30 -15.44 -1.93 -1.70
C LYS A 30 -14.50 -1.77 -0.52
N VAL A 31 -14.29 -0.51 -0.13
CA VAL A 31 -13.70 -0.20 1.17
C VAL A 31 -14.82 -0.04 2.23
N ALA A 32 -14.69 -0.75 3.35
CA ALA A 32 -15.60 -0.65 4.50
C ALA A 32 -14.92 0.16 5.59
N VAL A 33 -15.37 1.41 5.80
CA VAL A 33 -14.83 2.31 6.84
C VAL A 33 -15.64 2.16 8.12
N VAL A 34 -14.98 1.75 9.19
CA VAL A 34 -15.53 1.56 10.53
C VAL A 34 -14.83 2.52 11.49
N PHE A 35 -15.58 3.25 12.29
CA PHE A 35 -15.01 4.10 13.34
C PHE A 35 -14.97 3.32 14.65
N GLN A 36 -13.77 3.19 15.20
CA GLN A 36 -13.55 2.69 16.54
C GLN A 36 -13.36 3.89 17.45
N GLU A 37 -14.30 4.09 18.35
CA GLU A 37 -14.35 5.27 19.20
C GLU A 37 -14.41 4.84 20.68
N ASP A 38 -13.52 5.43 21.46
CA ASP A 38 -13.50 5.27 22.91
C ASP A 38 -13.78 6.63 23.58
N SER A 39 -12.80 7.23 24.23
CA SER A 39 -12.88 8.54 24.87
C SER A 39 -12.99 9.69 23.86
N LEU A 40 -12.27 9.59 22.75
CA LEU A 40 -12.30 10.56 21.64
C LEU A 40 -13.29 10.12 20.56
N LYS A 41 -14.05 11.08 20.04
CA LYS A 41 -15.09 10.79 19.03
C LYS A 41 -15.07 11.80 17.90
N PHE A 42 -15.30 11.32 16.69
CA PHE A 42 -15.54 12.17 15.55
C PHE A 42 -17.00 12.66 15.51
N THR A 43 -17.22 13.91 15.14
CA THR A 43 -18.55 14.41 14.82
C THR A 43 -19.13 13.71 13.60
N LYS A 44 -20.45 13.81 13.39
CA LYS A 44 -21.11 13.23 12.20
C LYS A 44 -20.52 13.77 10.90
N SER A 45 -20.23 15.08 10.82
CA SER A 45 -19.64 15.72 9.65
C SER A 45 -18.21 15.24 9.38
N GLN A 46 -17.38 15.08 10.43
CA GLN A 46 -16.04 14.51 10.31
C GLN A 46 -16.08 13.08 9.76
N LYS A 47 -16.97 12.23 10.30
CA LYS A 47 -17.13 10.85 9.81
C LYS A 47 -17.52 10.77 8.34
N VAL A 48 -18.42 11.65 7.89
CA VAL A 48 -18.80 11.73 6.47
C VAL A 48 -17.59 12.13 5.63
N PHE A 49 -16.86 13.16 6.03
CA PHE A 49 -15.70 13.66 5.30
C PHE A 49 -14.57 12.61 5.24
N ILE A 50 -14.25 11.98 6.38
CA ILE A 50 -13.23 10.89 6.45
C ILE A 50 -13.59 9.76 5.49
N ARG A 51 -14.84 9.27 5.51
CA ARG A 51 -15.28 8.21 4.58
C ARG A 51 -15.16 8.62 3.12
N ASP A 52 -15.51 9.85 2.80
CA ASP A 52 -15.45 10.37 1.43
C ASP A 52 -14.00 10.41 0.93
N VAL A 53 -13.08 10.94 1.73
CA VAL A 53 -11.65 11.01 1.38
C VAL A 53 -11.05 9.62 1.23
N ILE A 54 -11.30 8.69 2.17
CA ILE A 54 -10.82 7.31 2.08
C ILE A 54 -11.36 6.62 0.82
N SER A 55 -12.67 6.76 0.55
CA SER A 55 -13.28 6.12 -0.61
C SER A 55 -12.79 6.69 -1.94
N LYS A 56 -12.51 7.99 -2.01
CA LYS A 56 -11.89 8.60 -3.19
C LYS A 56 -10.45 8.13 -3.39
N SER A 57 -9.68 8.11 -2.32
CA SER A 57 -8.29 7.65 -2.35
C SER A 57 -8.19 6.16 -2.73
N GLU A 58 -9.10 5.32 -2.23
CA GLU A 58 -9.18 3.90 -2.59
C GLU A 58 -9.44 3.71 -4.09
N LYS A 59 -10.41 4.43 -4.66
CA LYS A 59 -10.68 4.37 -6.10
C LYS A 59 -9.49 4.81 -6.94
N GLU A 60 -8.77 5.83 -6.48
CA GLU A 60 -7.61 6.36 -7.19
C GLU A 60 -6.43 5.37 -7.13
N VAL A 61 -6.10 4.84 -5.95
CA VAL A 61 -4.96 3.92 -5.78
C VAL A 61 -5.14 2.60 -6.51
N ARG A 62 -6.39 2.11 -6.67
CA ARG A 62 -6.69 0.89 -7.45
C ARG A 62 -6.28 0.97 -8.91
N ASN A 63 -6.19 2.17 -9.49
CA ASN A 63 -5.69 2.34 -10.85
C ASN A 63 -4.20 1.95 -10.99
N PHE A 64 -3.47 1.94 -9.89
CA PHE A 64 -2.04 1.64 -9.85
C PHE A 64 -1.73 0.26 -9.28
N LEU A 65 -2.60 -0.27 -8.42
CA LEU A 65 -2.38 -1.50 -7.66
C LEU A 65 -3.40 -2.59 -8.05
N PRO A 66 -3.19 -3.33 -9.15
CA PRO A 66 -4.13 -4.34 -9.64
C PRO A 66 -4.30 -5.52 -8.69
N ASN A 67 -3.30 -5.77 -7.82
CA ASN A 67 -3.32 -6.85 -6.83
C ASN A 67 -4.00 -6.46 -5.51
N LEU A 68 -4.57 -5.25 -5.43
CA LEU A 68 -5.26 -4.81 -4.21
C LEU A 68 -6.53 -5.64 -3.99
N PRO A 69 -6.78 -6.16 -2.77
CA PRO A 69 -7.96 -6.97 -2.47
C PRO A 69 -9.27 -6.26 -2.83
N ASP A 70 -10.26 -7.01 -3.35
CA ASP A 70 -11.58 -6.47 -3.73
C ASP A 70 -12.32 -5.82 -2.55
N SER A 71 -12.15 -6.38 -1.34
CA SER A 71 -12.78 -5.87 -0.13
C SER A 71 -11.73 -5.59 0.93
N ILE A 72 -11.70 -4.36 1.45
CA ILE A 72 -10.76 -3.90 2.47
C ILE A 72 -11.55 -3.29 3.62
N LYS A 73 -11.27 -3.71 4.85
CA LYS A 73 -11.77 -3.03 6.05
C LYS A 73 -10.76 -1.99 6.48
N VAL A 74 -11.23 -0.75 6.69
CA VAL A 74 -10.45 0.34 7.28
C VAL A 74 -11.07 0.70 8.61
N ILE A 75 -10.33 0.50 9.70
CA ILE A 75 -10.70 1.00 11.03
C ILE A 75 -10.10 2.40 11.17
N VAL A 76 -10.91 3.36 11.60
CA VAL A 76 -10.48 4.73 11.87
C VAL A 76 -10.61 5.02 13.36
N GLU A 77 -9.50 5.39 13.97
CA GLU A 77 -9.41 5.76 15.39
C GLU A 77 -9.06 7.22 15.58
N ALA A 78 -9.66 7.84 16.59
CA ALA A 78 -9.25 9.15 17.06
C ALA A 78 -8.17 8.98 18.13
N VAL A 79 -7.09 9.75 18.04
CA VAL A 79 -5.98 9.68 19.00
C VAL A 79 -5.63 11.08 19.52
N ASP A 80 -4.98 11.15 20.69
CA ASP A 80 -4.61 12.40 21.35
C ASP A 80 -3.10 12.69 21.37
N TRP A 81 -2.30 11.85 20.72
CA TRP A 81 -0.88 12.10 20.62
C TRP A 81 -0.53 12.94 19.38
N ASP A 82 0.67 13.51 19.42
CA ASP A 82 1.21 14.34 18.34
C ASP A 82 1.53 13.48 17.09
N LEU A 83 0.95 13.87 15.96
CA LEU A 83 1.23 13.32 14.63
C LEU A 83 1.57 14.44 13.62
N ASP A 84 2.04 15.59 14.09
CA ASP A 84 2.31 16.75 13.22
C ASP A 84 3.32 16.43 12.13
N ILE A 85 4.31 15.58 12.44
CA ILE A 85 5.37 15.17 11.49
C ILE A 85 4.82 14.38 10.28
N VAL A 86 3.62 13.81 10.39
CA VAL A 86 2.92 13.05 9.33
C VAL A 86 1.56 13.65 8.97
N ASN A 87 1.42 14.98 9.13
CA ASN A 87 0.21 15.74 8.81
C ASN A 87 -1.04 15.30 9.62
N GLY A 88 -0.85 14.85 10.84
CA GLY A 88 -1.92 14.49 11.77
C GLY A 88 -2.56 13.12 11.51
N VAL A 89 -2.07 12.33 10.57
CA VAL A 89 -2.61 11.00 10.24
C VAL A 89 -1.49 9.98 10.08
N THR A 90 -1.67 8.83 10.72
CA THR A 90 -0.81 7.65 10.51
C THR A 90 -1.66 6.43 10.22
N GLY A 91 -1.04 5.36 9.73
CA GLY A 91 -1.71 4.10 9.45
C GLY A 91 -0.82 2.91 9.71
N ARG A 92 -1.43 1.73 9.65
CA ARG A 92 -0.72 0.46 9.56
C ARG A 92 -1.61 -0.62 8.95
N THR A 93 -1.00 -1.48 8.16
CA THR A 93 -1.64 -2.67 7.61
C THR A 93 -1.56 -3.79 8.63
N GLU A 94 -2.71 -4.15 9.22
CA GLU A 94 -2.79 -5.14 10.32
C GLU A 94 -2.71 -6.57 9.81
N THR A 95 -3.56 -6.91 8.82
CA THR A 95 -3.64 -8.25 8.25
C THR A 95 -3.91 -8.20 6.75
N ASN A 96 -3.43 -9.23 6.04
CA ASN A 96 -3.76 -9.46 4.63
C ASN A 96 -5.05 -10.30 4.49
N HIS A 97 -5.34 -11.18 5.43
CA HIS A 97 -6.47 -12.11 5.39
C HIS A 97 -7.20 -12.21 6.74
N PRO A 98 -8.35 -11.53 6.91
CA PRO A 98 -9.00 -10.59 5.98
C PRO A 98 -8.24 -9.25 5.89
N PRO A 99 -8.30 -8.57 4.74
CA PRO A 99 -7.59 -7.30 4.55
C PRO A 99 -8.06 -6.23 5.52
N LEU A 100 -7.16 -5.77 6.39
CA LEU A 100 -7.45 -4.80 7.45
C LEU A 100 -6.34 -3.75 7.56
N VAL A 101 -6.76 -2.50 7.48
CA VAL A 101 -5.92 -1.33 7.70
C VAL A 101 -6.47 -0.52 8.88
N LEU A 102 -5.59 -0.10 9.78
CA LEU A 102 -5.88 0.88 10.80
C LEU A 102 -5.40 2.26 10.33
N VAL A 103 -6.25 3.27 10.52
CA VAL A 103 -5.91 4.69 10.32
C VAL A 103 -6.17 5.44 11.61
N GLN A 104 -5.18 6.17 12.08
CA GLN A 104 -5.25 6.97 13.31
C GLN A 104 -5.16 8.45 12.97
N ILE A 105 -6.09 9.25 13.50
CA ILE A 105 -6.20 10.68 13.23
C ILE A 105 -6.05 11.44 14.55
N SER A 106 -5.06 12.32 14.62
CA SER A 106 -4.81 13.13 15.80
C SER A 106 -5.86 14.23 15.98
N HIS A 107 -6.47 14.29 17.18
CA HIS A 107 -7.31 15.39 17.59
C HIS A 107 -6.49 16.63 17.98
N ASN A 108 -5.20 16.46 18.28
CA ASN A 108 -4.28 17.53 18.65
C ASN A 108 -3.54 18.17 17.46
N TYR A 109 -3.82 17.69 16.24
CA TYR A 109 -3.21 18.25 15.04
C TYR A 109 -3.52 19.76 14.92
N LYS A 110 -2.52 20.55 14.57
CA LYS A 110 -2.54 22.00 14.54
C LYS A 110 -3.75 22.62 13.84
N GLY A 111 -4.22 22.04 12.74
CA GLY A 111 -5.42 22.47 12.01
C GLY A 111 -6.70 21.76 12.43
N GLY A 112 -6.65 20.89 13.42
CA GLY A 112 -7.75 20.01 13.82
C GLY A 112 -8.01 18.87 12.85
N VAL A 113 -8.99 18.03 13.18
CA VAL A 113 -9.31 16.79 12.44
C VAL A 113 -9.58 17.01 10.94
N ILE A 114 -10.28 18.08 10.58
CA ILE A 114 -10.61 18.34 9.16
C ILE A 114 -9.34 18.61 8.35
N GLU A 115 -8.43 19.40 8.90
CA GLU A 115 -7.18 19.71 8.21
C GLU A 115 -6.27 18.47 8.13
N SER A 116 -6.16 17.67 9.20
CA SER A 116 -5.39 16.43 9.16
C SER A 116 -5.95 15.45 8.13
N VAL A 117 -7.27 15.32 8.02
CA VAL A 117 -7.92 14.49 6.99
C VAL A 117 -7.58 14.97 5.58
N TYR A 118 -7.64 16.29 5.37
CA TYR A 118 -7.33 16.89 4.07
C TYR A 118 -5.87 16.70 3.68
N GLN A 119 -4.93 16.88 4.62
CA GLN A 119 -3.49 16.81 4.37
C GLN A 119 -2.94 15.37 4.38
N GLY A 120 -3.44 14.49 5.26
CA GLY A 120 -2.80 13.21 5.59
C GLY A 120 -3.47 11.96 5.02
N ILE A 121 -4.81 11.89 4.99
CA ILE A 121 -5.49 10.61 4.69
C ILE A 121 -5.16 10.04 3.32
N LYS A 122 -5.10 10.86 2.27
CA LYS A 122 -4.77 10.36 0.93
C LYS A 122 -3.41 9.66 0.92
N ALA A 123 -2.41 10.30 1.50
CA ALA A 123 -1.05 9.76 1.57
C ALA A 123 -1.02 8.45 2.39
N THR A 124 -1.69 8.42 3.55
CA THR A 124 -1.79 7.23 4.40
C THR A 124 -2.49 6.07 3.67
N VAL A 125 -3.60 6.32 2.99
CA VAL A 125 -4.29 5.27 2.19
C VAL A 125 -3.39 4.73 1.09
N PHE A 126 -2.66 5.58 0.37
CA PHE A 126 -1.74 5.13 -0.68
C PHE A 126 -0.62 4.26 -0.09
N HIS A 127 -0.05 4.66 1.04
CA HIS A 127 1.00 3.93 1.75
C HIS A 127 0.52 2.55 2.22
N GLU A 128 -0.56 2.51 2.98
CA GLU A 128 -1.06 1.27 3.57
C GLU A 128 -1.64 0.30 2.53
N PHE A 129 -2.30 0.84 1.50
CA PHE A 129 -2.83 -0.01 0.43
C PHE A 129 -1.71 -0.55 -0.47
N HIS A 130 -0.59 0.16 -0.59
CA HIS A 130 0.60 -0.40 -1.19
C HIS A 130 1.12 -1.61 -0.40
N HIS A 131 1.16 -1.52 0.92
CA HIS A 131 1.50 -2.65 1.78
C HIS A 131 0.56 -3.84 1.58
N LEU A 132 -0.76 -3.63 1.59
CA LEU A 132 -1.75 -4.69 1.31
C LEU A 132 -1.53 -5.33 -0.05
N SER A 133 -1.30 -4.54 -1.09
CA SER A 133 -1.07 -5.05 -2.45
C SER A 133 0.15 -5.96 -2.54
N ARG A 134 1.18 -5.68 -1.74
CA ARG A 134 2.40 -6.50 -1.65
C ARG A 134 2.29 -7.69 -0.70
N GLY A 135 1.35 -7.67 0.23
CA GLY A 135 1.26 -8.62 1.33
C GLY A 135 2.21 -8.31 2.49
N TRP A 136 2.57 -7.04 2.68
CA TRP A 136 3.31 -6.54 3.84
C TRP A 136 2.32 -6.15 4.94
N ALA A 137 2.22 -6.93 6.00
CA ALA A 137 1.31 -6.71 7.12
C ALA A 137 1.95 -7.14 8.44
N ILE A 138 1.39 -6.67 9.55
CA ILE A 138 1.93 -6.95 10.89
C ILE A 138 1.77 -8.44 11.25
N GLN A 139 0.57 -9.01 11.04
CA GLN A 139 0.27 -10.35 11.58
C GLN A 139 0.55 -11.50 10.61
N ASP A 140 0.19 -11.35 9.34
CA ASP A 140 0.29 -12.39 8.31
C ASP A 140 1.16 -11.96 7.12
N ASN A 141 2.34 -11.47 7.46
CA ASN A 141 3.31 -10.95 6.51
C ASN A 141 3.78 -12.03 5.52
N LYS A 142 3.75 -11.70 4.23
CA LYS A 142 4.25 -12.55 3.15
C LYS A 142 5.77 -12.68 3.13
N PHE A 143 6.48 -11.70 3.71
CA PHE A 143 7.94 -11.60 3.65
C PHE A 143 8.58 -12.14 4.93
N SER A 144 9.81 -12.61 4.81
CA SER A 144 10.62 -13.00 5.98
C SER A 144 10.81 -11.81 6.92
N TYR A 145 10.92 -12.10 8.21
CA TYR A 145 11.25 -11.09 9.22
C TYR A 145 12.67 -10.52 8.98
N GLY A 146 12.90 -9.30 9.41
CA GLY A 146 14.20 -8.63 9.41
C GLY A 146 14.12 -7.18 8.93
N ILE A 147 14.98 -6.34 9.50
CA ILE A 147 15.04 -4.90 9.20
C ILE A 147 15.31 -4.60 7.72
N PRO A 148 16.18 -5.37 7.00
CA PRO A 148 16.37 -5.14 5.57
C PRO A 148 15.07 -5.27 4.75
N ASN A 149 14.22 -6.25 5.07
CA ASN A 149 12.94 -6.43 4.39
C ASN A 149 11.95 -5.31 4.73
N ALA A 150 11.92 -4.89 6.00
CA ALA A 150 11.12 -3.74 6.43
C ALA A 150 11.56 -2.46 5.71
N MET A 151 12.85 -2.15 5.71
CA MET A 151 13.41 -1.00 5.00
C MET A 151 12.95 -0.94 3.53
N VAL A 152 13.00 -2.06 2.82
CA VAL A 152 12.58 -2.09 1.41
C VAL A 152 11.08 -1.89 1.25
N ASN A 153 10.25 -2.56 2.06
CA ASN A 153 8.80 -2.46 1.94
C ASN A 153 8.29 -1.07 2.33
N GLU A 154 8.83 -0.49 3.40
CA GLU A 154 8.53 0.90 3.78
C GLU A 154 9.02 1.88 2.71
N GLY A 155 10.24 1.70 2.20
CA GLY A 155 10.78 2.55 1.15
C GLY A 155 9.96 2.53 -0.15
N LEU A 156 9.43 1.36 -0.53
CA LEU A 156 8.53 1.23 -1.68
C LEU A 156 7.21 1.98 -1.45
N ALA A 157 6.59 1.82 -0.27
CA ALA A 157 5.34 2.49 0.06
C ALA A 157 5.53 4.02 0.13
N VAL A 158 6.64 4.49 0.70
CA VAL A 158 7.03 5.91 0.72
C VAL A 158 7.20 6.44 -0.71
N ALA A 159 8.06 5.81 -1.52
CA ALA A 159 8.32 6.28 -2.88
C ALA A 159 7.06 6.26 -3.76
N PHE A 160 6.22 5.23 -3.63
CA PHE A 160 4.93 5.13 -4.30
C PHE A 160 4.01 6.29 -3.90
N THR A 161 3.86 6.54 -2.60
CA THR A 161 3.02 7.62 -2.07
C THR A 161 3.49 8.98 -2.57
N GLU A 162 4.79 9.29 -2.46
CA GLU A 162 5.35 10.56 -2.92
C GLU A 162 5.14 10.78 -4.44
N ILE A 163 5.32 9.74 -5.26
CA ILE A 163 5.17 9.82 -6.72
C ILE A 163 3.71 10.10 -7.12
N TYR A 164 2.75 9.43 -6.50
CA TYR A 164 1.36 9.47 -6.95
C TYR A 164 0.47 10.47 -6.20
N THR A 165 0.87 10.92 -5.01
CA THR A 165 0.12 11.91 -4.24
C THR A 165 0.76 13.30 -4.24
N GLY A 166 2.06 13.37 -4.49
CA GLY A 166 2.85 14.60 -4.33
C GLY A 166 3.11 14.97 -2.85
N ASN A 167 2.65 14.14 -1.90
CA ASN A 167 2.84 14.38 -0.47
C ASN A 167 4.24 13.94 -0.05
N ILE A 168 5.08 14.90 0.31
CA ILE A 168 6.46 14.68 0.76
C ILE A 168 6.55 15.10 2.22
N ASN A 169 6.87 14.15 3.08
CA ASN A 169 7.08 14.39 4.50
C ASN A 169 8.57 14.36 4.85
N ASP A 170 9.01 15.26 5.73
CA ASP A 170 10.41 15.33 6.16
C ASP A 170 10.88 14.03 6.84
N VAL A 171 9.96 13.30 7.47
CA VAL A 171 10.22 11.98 8.07
C VAL A 171 10.76 10.96 7.05
N ASN A 172 10.45 11.13 5.78
CA ASN A 172 10.89 10.27 4.68
C ASN A 172 12.13 10.78 3.94
N SER A 173 12.56 12.02 4.24
CA SER A 173 13.72 12.63 3.60
C SER A 173 15.00 11.96 4.08
N TYR A 174 15.85 11.56 3.17
CA TYR A 174 17.10 10.86 3.49
C TYR A 174 18.30 11.80 3.48
N PRO A 175 19.26 11.62 4.44
CA PRO A 175 20.47 12.41 4.52
C PRO A 175 21.50 12.00 3.46
N LYS A 176 22.57 12.78 3.32
CA LYS A 176 23.68 12.46 2.40
C LYS A 176 24.36 11.12 2.75
N GLU A 177 24.32 10.73 4.00
CA GLU A 177 24.93 9.50 4.54
C GLU A 177 24.04 8.25 4.37
N ALA A 178 22.90 8.35 3.68
CA ALA A 178 21.96 7.25 3.53
C ALA A 178 22.59 5.96 2.96
N ASP A 179 23.60 6.07 2.08
CA ASP A 179 24.37 4.91 1.59
C ASP A 179 25.06 4.13 2.73
N ARG A 180 25.60 4.84 3.72
CA ARG A 180 26.18 4.20 4.91
C ARG A 180 25.10 3.50 5.74
N TRP A 181 23.94 4.15 5.93
CA TRP A 181 22.82 3.58 6.69
C TRP A 181 22.26 2.31 6.03
N VAL A 182 22.21 2.25 4.69
CA VAL A 182 21.86 1.00 3.98
C VAL A 182 22.79 -0.14 4.40
N LYS A 183 24.11 0.09 4.37
CA LYS A 183 25.11 -0.93 4.71
C LYS A 183 25.00 -1.37 6.17
N GLU A 184 24.73 -0.43 7.08
CA GLU A 184 24.46 -0.74 8.50
C GLU A 184 23.24 -1.66 8.62
N ILE A 185 22.11 -1.32 7.99
CA ILE A 185 20.90 -2.13 8.02
C ILE A 185 21.13 -3.53 7.43
N LEU A 186 21.84 -3.63 6.31
CA LEU A 186 22.13 -4.92 5.67
C LEU A 186 23.03 -5.84 6.51
N ALA A 187 23.77 -5.29 7.46
CA ALA A 187 24.63 -6.03 8.37
C ALA A 187 23.96 -6.38 9.71
N LEU A 188 22.72 -5.97 9.95
CA LEU A 188 22.00 -6.21 11.21
C LEU A 188 21.67 -7.69 11.41
N PRO A 189 21.70 -8.18 12.66
CA PRO A 189 21.18 -9.49 12.99
C PRO A 189 19.64 -9.53 12.82
N LEU A 190 19.07 -10.74 12.70
CA LEU A 190 17.63 -10.90 12.48
C LEU A 190 16.77 -10.41 13.65
N ASP A 191 17.30 -10.40 14.85
CA ASP A 191 16.64 -9.96 16.09
C ASP A 191 16.87 -8.49 16.43
N ALA A 192 17.42 -7.70 15.50
CA ALA A 192 17.58 -6.26 15.68
C ALA A 192 16.23 -5.59 15.98
N ASP A 193 16.25 -4.59 16.89
CA ASP A 193 15.06 -3.91 17.37
C ASP A 193 14.35 -3.13 16.25
N TYR A 194 13.14 -3.55 15.90
CA TYR A 194 12.35 -2.94 14.84
C TYR A 194 12.01 -1.47 15.13
N ALA A 195 11.63 -1.16 16.36
CA ALA A 195 11.22 0.19 16.71
C ALA A 195 12.38 1.17 16.59
N GLN A 196 13.57 0.79 17.01
CA GLN A 196 14.76 1.64 16.89
C GLN A 196 15.23 1.82 15.44
N TRP A 197 15.20 0.74 14.64
CA TRP A 197 15.78 0.77 13.31
C TRP A 197 14.81 1.19 12.20
N VAL A 198 13.51 1.07 12.40
CA VAL A 198 12.56 1.38 11.32
C VAL A 198 11.85 2.71 11.58
N MET A 199 11.07 2.81 12.65
CA MET A 199 10.10 3.88 12.83
C MET A 199 10.35 4.82 14.03
N GLY A 200 11.20 4.42 14.96
CA GLY A 200 11.42 5.15 16.21
C GLY A 200 12.69 5.99 16.20
N GLU A 201 13.16 6.25 17.42
CA GLU A 201 14.41 6.93 17.68
C GLU A 201 15.50 5.91 18.08
N HIS A 202 16.57 5.91 17.32
CA HIS A 202 17.75 5.10 17.60
C HIS A 202 18.58 5.75 18.72
N PRO A 203 19.27 4.98 19.58
CA PRO A 203 20.07 5.52 20.69
C PRO A 203 21.15 6.55 20.31
N ASP A 204 21.55 6.61 19.05
CA ASP A 204 22.47 7.62 18.52
C ASP A 204 21.80 8.91 18.04
N GLY A 205 20.49 9.06 18.26
CA GLY A 205 19.70 10.25 17.90
C GLY A 205 19.15 10.25 16.49
N ARG A 206 19.41 9.21 15.68
CA ARG A 206 18.76 9.07 14.36
C ARG A 206 17.31 8.63 14.52
N THR A 207 16.44 9.13 13.65
CA THR A 207 15.00 8.79 13.65
C THR A 207 14.55 8.28 12.29
N TYR A 208 13.55 7.41 12.27
CA TYR A 208 12.93 6.89 11.05
C TYR A 208 13.93 6.30 10.06
N ILE A 209 14.95 5.61 10.58
CA ILE A 209 16.08 5.14 9.77
C ILE A 209 15.61 4.27 8.62
N GLY A 210 14.70 3.31 8.87
CA GLY A 210 14.20 2.39 7.87
C GLY A 210 13.43 3.10 6.75
N TYR A 211 12.56 4.06 7.07
CA TYR A 211 11.83 4.87 6.10
C TYR A 211 12.75 5.70 5.20
N ARG A 212 13.66 6.46 5.83
CA ARG A 212 14.62 7.31 5.13
C ARG A 212 15.55 6.51 4.23
N THR A 213 16.10 5.44 4.78
CA THR A 213 17.02 4.56 4.07
C THR A 213 16.33 3.77 2.97
N GLY A 214 15.10 3.32 3.23
CA GLY A 214 14.27 2.64 2.25
C GLY A 214 13.91 3.52 1.07
N ASN A 215 13.48 4.76 1.31
CA ASN A 215 13.23 5.74 0.24
C ASN A 215 14.48 5.96 -0.64
N PHE A 216 15.64 6.18 -0.01
CA PHE A 216 16.92 6.31 -0.71
C PHE A 216 17.23 5.06 -1.56
N LEU A 217 17.13 3.87 -0.99
CA LEU A 217 17.44 2.61 -1.66
C LEU A 217 16.54 2.38 -2.86
N VAL A 218 15.22 2.58 -2.71
CA VAL A 218 14.23 2.40 -3.79
C VAL A 218 14.47 3.41 -4.90
N ARG A 219 14.68 4.70 -4.59
CA ARG A 219 15.00 5.72 -5.58
C ARG A 219 16.29 5.41 -6.34
N ARG A 220 17.29 4.86 -5.65
CA ARG A 220 18.53 4.41 -6.27
C ARG A 220 18.32 3.20 -7.19
N ALA A 221 17.49 2.23 -6.78
CA ALA A 221 17.11 1.09 -7.62
C ALA A 221 16.39 1.54 -8.89
N MET A 222 15.41 2.45 -8.79
CA MET A 222 14.73 3.06 -9.94
C MET A 222 15.76 3.71 -10.91
N LYS A 223 16.64 4.55 -10.37
CA LYS A 223 17.65 5.27 -11.17
C LYS A 223 18.60 4.33 -11.89
N LYS A 224 19.07 3.26 -11.23
CA LYS A 224 20.04 2.33 -11.81
C LYS A 224 19.43 1.35 -12.79
N SER A 225 18.21 0.88 -12.52
CA SER A 225 17.55 -0.14 -13.35
C SER A 225 16.68 0.44 -14.48
N GLY A 226 16.30 1.73 -14.37
CA GLY A 226 15.30 2.35 -15.24
C GLY A 226 13.87 1.91 -14.98
N LYS A 227 13.63 1.05 -13.96
CA LYS A 227 12.30 0.56 -13.61
C LYS A 227 11.47 1.63 -12.88
N SER A 228 10.19 1.64 -13.18
CA SER A 228 9.18 2.42 -12.44
C SER A 228 8.98 1.88 -11.01
N ILE A 229 8.34 2.67 -10.15
CA ILE A 229 7.97 2.22 -8.81
C ILE A 229 7.02 1.03 -8.85
N LEU A 230 6.11 0.94 -9.83
CA LEU A 230 5.18 -0.18 -9.98
C LEU A 230 5.92 -1.47 -10.33
N GLU A 231 6.87 -1.42 -11.27
CA GLU A 231 7.69 -2.59 -11.61
C GLU A 231 8.56 -3.06 -10.43
N LEU A 232 9.09 -2.13 -9.62
CA LEU A 232 9.81 -2.50 -8.40
C LEU A 232 8.88 -3.10 -7.35
N SER A 233 7.62 -2.65 -7.29
CA SER A 233 6.64 -3.17 -6.33
C SER A 233 6.28 -4.65 -6.55
N ASP A 234 6.52 -5.20 -7.71
CA ASP A 234 6.34 -6.62 -8.01
C ASP A 234 7.55 -7.51 -7.63
N LEU A 235 8.70 -6.90 -7.30
CA LEU A 235 9.94 -7.62 -7.01
C LEU A 235 10.08 -7.97 -5.52
N MET A 236 10.88 -9.00 -5.24
CA MET A 236 11.26 -9.36 -3.87
C MET A 236 12.28 -8.35 -3.31
N PRO A 237 12.31 -8.14 -1.98
CA PRO A 237 13.22 -7.16 -1.37
C PRO A 237 14.69 -7.35 -1.75
N ASN A 238 15.19 -8.58 -1.81
CA ASN A 238 16.57 -8.87 -2.19
C ASN A 238 16.90 -8.51 -3.65
N GLU A 239 15.92 -8.57 -4.55
CA GLU A 239 16.11 -8.14 -5.94
C GLU A 239 16.26 -6.62 -6.01
N ILE A 240 15.45 -5.88 -5.25
CA ILE A 240 15.52 -4.41 -5.19
C ILE A 240 16.85 -3.95 -4.58
N ILE A 241 17.32 -4.61 -3.52
CA ILE A 241 18.63 -4.36 -2.92
C ILE A 241 19.75 -4.55 -3.97
N LYS A 242 19.71 -5.63 -4.75
CA LYS A 242 20.66 -5.87 -5.85
C LYS A 242 20.59 -4.80 -6.95
N LEU A 243 19.39 -4.40 -7.35
CA LEU A 243 19.19 -3.32 -8.34
C LEU A 243 19.71 -1.98 -7.82
N ALA A 244 19.64 -1.72 -6.53
CA ALA A 244 20.25 -0.56 -5.90
C ALA A 244 21.79 -0.63 -5.86
N GLY A 245 22.37 -1.82 -6.05
CA GLY A 245 23.83 -2.06 -6.12
C GLY A 245 24.46 -2.40 -4.78
N TYR A 246 23.73 -3.16 -3.94
CA TYR A 246 24.21 -3.73 -2.70
C TYR A 246 24.23 -5.24 -2.74
#